data_1288c59b363698f1a27938cd5ac0e4a0
#
_entry.id   1288c59b363698f1a27938cd5ac0e4a0
#
_cell.length_a   1.000
_cell.length_b   1.000
_cell.length_c   1.000
_cell.angle_alpha   90.00
_cell.angle_beta   90.00
_cell.angle_gamma   90.00
#
_symmetry.space_group_name_H-M   'P 1'
#
loop_
_entity.id
_entity.type
_entity.pdbx_description
1 polymer ?
#
loop_
_entity_poly.entity_id
_entity_poly.type
_entity_poly.pdbx_seq_one_letter_code
_entity_poly.pdbx_strand_id
1 'polypeptide(L)'
;SYHGGLIGVVAAAWGCTRRQGVSLREAADLVVPAAPLGYTFGRIGNFINGELYGRVTASPIGMVFPLAPDRALRHPSQLYEALLEGVALFALLWSLRRRPFPRGAMLALYLVGYGTARFLVEFFREPDAHIGYTWAGLTRGQLLCAGMIAAGLILYRFLRRLPQSPPAGLRSPSPRRA
;
A
#
# COMPACT_ATOMS: atom_id res chain seq x y z
N SER A 1 11.48 -13.46 4.65
CA SER A 1 11.07 -12.22 5.30
C SER A 1 10.40 -11.28 4.30
N TYR A 2 9.48 -10.45 4.76
CA TYR A 2 8.75 -9.48 3.91
C TYR A 2 9.70 -8.58 3.09
N HIS A 3 10.75 -8.06 3.72
CA HIS A 3 11.75 -7.21 3.05
C HIS A 3 12.47 -7.92 1.90
N GLY A 4 12.83 -9.19 2.08
CA GLY A 4 13.44 -9.99 1.01
C GLY A 4 12.50 -10.18 -0.19
N GLY A 5 11.22 -10.44 0.07
CA GLY A 5 10.20 -10.53 -0.98
C GLY A 5 10.04 -9.21 -1.75
N LEU A 6 9.98 -8.08 -1.04
CA LEU A 6 9.88 -6.76 -1.66
C LEU A 6 11.09 -6.44 -2.55
N ILE A 7 12.31 -6.69 -2.05
CA ILE A 7 13.54 -6.49 -2.83
C ILE A 7 13.51 -7.37 -4.08
N GLY A 8 13.11 -8.64 -3.94
CA GLY A 8 13.00 -9.57 -5.08
C GLY A 8 12.01 -9.08 -6.14
N VAL A 9 10.83 -8.60 -5.74
CA VAL A 9 9.83 -8.04 -6.66
C VAL A 9 10.36 -6.81 -7.39
N VAL A 10 11.01 -5.89 -6.68
CA VAL A 10 11.58 -4.68 -7.30
C VAL A 10 12.70 -5.04 -8.28
N ALA A 11 13.59 -5.96 -7.91
CA ALA A 11 14.67 -6.42 -8.78
C ALA A 11 14.15 -7.12 -10.03
N ALA A 12 13.14 -8.00 -9.89
CA ALA A 12 12.50 -8.68 -11.00
C ALA A 12 11.78 -7.69 -11.93
N ALA A 13 11.02 -6.76 -11.38
CA ALA A 13 10.35 -5.71 -12.15
C ALA A 13 11.36 -4.87 -12.94
N TRP A 14 12.45 -4.46 -12.31
CA TRP A 14 13.51 -3.71 -12.97
C TRP A 14 14.19 -4.51 -14.09
N GLY A 15 14.53 -5.79 -13.86
CA GLY A 15 15.13 -6.65 -14.88
C GLY A 15 14.18 -6.91 -16.07
N CYS A 16 12.90 -7.18 -15.80
CA CYS A 16 11.89 -7.39 -16.85
C CYS A 16 11.66 -6.12 -17.68
N THR A 17 11.49 -4.97 -17.04
CA THR A 17 11.25 -3.71 -17.74
C THR A 17 12.42 -3.29 -18.61
N ARG A 18 13.66 -3.51 -18.15
CA ARG A 18 14.86 -3.27 -18.95
C ARG A 18 14.92 -4.15 -20.19
N ARG A 19 14.63 -5.45 -20.05
CA ARG A 19 14.63 -6.39 -21.18
C ARG A 19 13.57 -6.07 -22.22
N GLN A 20 12.41 -5.57 -21.78
CA GLN A 20 11.27 -5.25 -22.66
C GLN A 20 11.30 -3.81 -23.19
N GLY A 21 12.26 -2.99 -22.80
CA GLY A 21 12.31 -1.57 -23.16
C GLY A 21 11.16 -0.73 -22.60
N VAL A 22 10.47 -1.23 -21.56
CA VAL A 22 9.37 -0.55 -20.87
C VAL A 22 9.92 0.26 -19.69
N SER A 23 9.37 1.42 -19.44
CA SER A 23 9.74 2.24 -18.28
C SER A 23 9.24 1.60 -16.98
N LEU A 24 10.08 1.58 -15.93
CA LEU A 24 9.67 1.11 -14.60
C LEU A 24 8.45 1.88 -14.05
N ARG A 25 8.30 3.15 -14.42
CA ARG A 25 7.14 3.97 -14.04
C ARG A 25 5.85 3.47 -14.69
N GLU A 26 5.90 3.08 -15.97
CA GLU A 26 4.75 2.49 -16.68
C GLU A 26 4.38 1.13 -16.10
N ALA A 27 5.38 0.30 -15.78
CA ALA A 27 5.14 -0.98 -15.12
C ALA A 27 4.52 -0.79 -13.71
N ALA A 28 4.96 0.20 -12.95
CA ALA A 28 4.38 0.53 -11.65
C ALA A 28 2.91 0.95 -11.78
N ASP A 29 2.57 1.80 -12.77
CA ASP A 29 1.18 2.22 -13.01
C ASP A 29 0.26 1.05 -13.39
N LEU A 30 0.80 0.00 -13.97
CA LEU A 30 0.05 -1.22 -14.31
C LEU A 30 -0.16 -2.13 -13.09
N VAL A 31 0.89 -2.35 -12.29
CA VAL A 31 0.93 -3.38 -11.23
C VAL A 31 0.43 -2.85 -9.90
N VAL A 32 0.81 -1.63 -9.52
CA VAL A 32 0.52 -1.06 -8.20
C VAL A 32 -0.98 -1.01 -7.87
N PRO A 33 -1.90 -0.68 -8.79
CA PRO A 33 -3.33 -0.70 -8.49
C PRO A 33 -3.87 -2.05 -8.01
N ALA A 34 -3.20 -3.16 -8.37
CA ALA A 34 -3.61 -4.50 -7.93
C ALA A 34 -3.04 -4.91 -6.56
N ALA A 35 -1.99 -4.25 -6.08
CA ALA A 35 -1.31 -4.60 -4.82
C ALA A 35 -2.26 -4.61 -3.59
N PRO A 36 -3.18 -3.63 -3.42
CA PRO A 36 -4.13 -3.65 -2.30
C PRO A 36 -5.03 -4.88 -2.27
N LEU A 37 -5.35 -5.44 -3.43
CA LEU A 37 -6.18 -6.65 -3.50
C LEU A 37 -5.46 -7.86 -2.88
N GLY A 38 -4.16 -8.03 -3.17
CA GLY A 38 -3.35 -9.06 -2.52
C GLY A 38 -3.27 -8.85 -1.00
N TYR A 39 -3.14 -7.61 -0.56
CA TYR A 39 -3.15 -7.25 0.86
C TYR A 39 -4.48 -7.63 1.54
N THR A 40 -5.62 -7.41 0.87
CA THR A 40 -6.95 -7.81 1.35
C THR A 40 -6.99 -9.29 1.73
N PHE A 41 -6.54 -10.17 0.83
CA PHE A 41 -6.54 -11.61 1.09
C PHE A 41 -5.62 -11.99 2.24
N GLY A 42 -4.46 -11.33 2.36
CA GLY A 42 -3.57 -11.53 3.50
C GLY A 42 -4.24 -11.18 4.84
N ARG A 43 -5.00 -10.08 4.90
CA ARG A 43 -5.71 -9.66 6.12
C ARG A 43 -6.90 -10.57 6.44
N ILE A 44 -7.63 -11.04 5.44
CA ILE A 44 -8.66 -12.06 5.63
C ILE A 44 -8.04 -13.35 6.19
N GLY A 45 -6.88 -13.78 5.68
CA GLY A 45 -6.14 -14.91 6.22
C GLY A 45 -5.76 -14.73 7.69
N ASN A 46 -5.24 -13.56 8.08
CA ASN A 46 -4.95 -13.25 9.48
C ASN A 46 -6.21 -13.29 10.37
N PHE A 47 -7.34 -12.83 9.84
CA PHE A 47 -8.61 -12.91 10.56
C PHE A 47 -9.07 -14.35 10.78
N ILE A 48 -9.01 -15.20 9.75
CA ILE A 48 -9.36 -16.63 9.84
C ILE A 48 -8.44 -17.35 10.83
N ASN A 49 -7.14 -17.01 10.82
CA ASN A 49 -6.17 -17.57 11.77
C ASN A 49 -6.32 -17.03 13.19
N GLY A 50 -7.13 -15.98 13.41
CA GLY A 50 -7.32 -15.36 14.74
C GLY A 50 -6.12 -14.59 15.25
N GLU A 51 -5.23 -14.11 14.37
CA GLU A 51 -4.00 -13.40 14.69
C GLU A 51 -4.05 -11.91 14.31
N LEU A 52 -3.17 -11.08 14.90
CA LEU A 52 -3.06 -9.64 14.60
C LEU A 52 -4.36 -8.86 14.85
N TYR A 53 -5.11 -9.23 15.87
CA TYR A 53 -6.31 -8.54 16.31
C TYR A 53 -5.99 -7.15 16.90
N GLY A 54 -7.05 -6.35 17.10
CA GLY A 54 -6.95 -4.99 17.61
C GLY A 54 -7.05 -4.88 19.12
N ARG A 55 -7.17 -3.63 19.59
CA ARG A 55 -7.29 -3.26 21.00
C ARG A 55 -8.57 -3.82 21.60
N VAL A 56 -8.57 -4.00 22.92
CA VAL A 56 -9.77 -4.29 23.71
C VAL A 56 -10.81 -3.19 23.48
N THR A 57 -12.06 -3.58 23.35
CA THR A 57 -13.16 -2.65 23.09
C THR A 57 -14.45 -3.08 23.79
N ALA A 58 -15.30 -2.12 24.13
CA ALA A 58 -16.68 -2.33 24.56
C ALA A 58 -17.68 -2.17 23.40
N SER A 59 -17.20 -1.95 22.17
CA SER A 59 -18.05 -1.77 20.99
C SER A 59 -18.80 -3.07 20.65
N PRO A 60 -20.06 -3.01 20.17
CA PRO A 60 -20.83 -4.18 19.74
C PRO A 60 -20.22 -4.94 18.56
N ILE A 61 -19.27 -4.33 17.84
CA ILE A 61 -18.50 -4.99 16.76
C ILE A 61 -17.26 -5.72 17.27
N GLY A 62 -16.99 -5.67 18.60
CA GLY A 62 -15.89 -6.41 19.23
C GLY A 62 -16.10 -7.91 19.11
N MET A 63 -15.01 -8.66 18.96
CA MET A 63 -14.99 -10.11 18.85
C MET A 63 -14.00 -10.73 19.84
N VAL A 64 -14.26 -11.95 20.29
CA VAL A 64 -13.31 -12.74 21.09
C VAL A 64 -12.42 -13.53 20.13
N PHE A 65 -11.11 -13.36 20.25
CA PHE A 65 -10.13 -14.08 19.46
C PHE A 65 -9.54 -15.23 20.26
N PRO A 66 -9.56 -16.49 19.74
CA PRO A 66 -9.10 -17.66 20.47
C PRO A 66 -7.62 -17.61 20.89
N LEU A 67 -6.79 -16.92 20.10
CA LEU A 67 -5.35 -16.77 20.35
C LEU A 67 -5.01 -15.57 21.26
N ALA A 68 -6.00 -14.79 21.69
CA ALA A 68 -5.78 -13.71 22.63
C ALA A 68 -5.51 -14.29 24.05
N PRO A 69 -4.59 -13.68 24.83
CA PRO A 69 -4.25 -14.18 26.17
C PRO A 69 -5.41 -14.04 27.18
N ASP A 70 -6.35 -13.17 26.85
CA ASP A 70 -7.58 -12.94 27.58
C ASP A 70 -8.80 -13.23 26.70
N ARG A 71 -9.97 -13.33 27.28
CA ARG A 71 -11.24 -13.49 26.54
C ARG A 71 -11.95 -12.16 26.36
N ALA A 72 -11.21 -11.05 26.33
CA ALA A 72 -11.77 -9.73 26.14
C ALA A 72 -12.27 -9.54 24.70
N LEU A 73 -13.30 -8.72 24.53
CA LEU A 73 -13.74 -8.27 23.23
C LEU A 73 -12.69 -7.34 22.64
N ARG A 74 -12.29 -7.60 21.40
CA ARG A 74 -11.26 -6.83 20.69
C ARG A 74 -11.75 -6.40 19.31
N HIS A 75 -11.25 -5.28 18.82
CA HIS A 75 -11.54 -4.84 17.47
C HIS A 75 -11.01 -5.88 16.44
N PRO A 76 -11.84 -6.31 15.47
CA PRO A 76 -11.37 -7.12 14.33
C PRO A 76 -10.60 -6.23 13.35
N SER A 77 -9.43 -5.71 13.78
CA SER A 77 -8.64 -4.74 13.01
C SER A 77 -8.20 -5.28 11.66
N GLN A 78 -8.05 -6.61 11.52
CA GLN A 78 -7.74 -7.26 10.26
C GLN A 78 -8.81 -6.97 9.19
N LEU A 79 -10.10 -6.93 9.59
CA LEU A 79 -11.20 -6.60 8.68
C LEU A 79 -11.21 -5.12 8.30
N TYR A 80 -10.84 -4.22 9.23
CA TYR A 80 -10.70 -2.79 8.92
C TYR A 80 -9.54 -2.56 7.94
N GLU A 81 -8.42 -3.26 8.16
CA GLU A 81 -7.27 -3.25 7.25
C GLU A 81 -7.65 -3.80 5.87
N ALA A 82 -8.33 -4.95 5.81
CA ALA A 82 -8.81 -5.54 4.56
C ALA A 82 -9.73 -4.58 3.79
N LEU A 83 -10.64 -3.90 4.51
CA LEU A 83 -11.59 -2.98 3.89
C LEU A 83 -10.91 -1.67 3.42
N LEU A 84 -10.16 -0.99 4.29
CA LEU A 84 -9.63 0.35 4.00
C LEU A 84 -8.32 0.32 3.21
N GLU A 85 -7.35 -0.48 3.66
CA GLU A 85 -6.02 -0.61 3.04
C GLU A 85 -6.06 -1.55 1.82
N GLY A 86 -7.05 -2.43 1.77
CA GLY A 86 -7.30 -3.37 0.69
C GLY A 86 -8.37 -2.89 -0.29
N VAL A 87 -9.63 -3.27 -0.05
CA VAL A 87 -10.75 -3.10 -1.00
C VAL A 87 -10.96 -1.64 -1.41
N ALA A 88 -11.06 -0.72 -0.44
CA ALA A 88 -11.32 0.69 -0.73
C ALA A 88 -10.17 1.33 -1.50
N LEU A 89 -8.92 1.06 -1.11
CA LEU A 89 -7.75 1.55 -1.80
C LEU A 89 -7.63 0.96 -3.21
N PHE A 90 -7.91 -0.35 -3.38
CA PHE A 90 -8.00 -0.98 -4.70
C PHE A 90 -9.02 -0.28 -5.58
N ALA A 91 -10.26 -0.11 -5.09
CA ALA A 91 -11.34 0.53 -5.85
C ALA A 91 -10.97 1.97 -6.26
N LEU A 92 -10.36 2.72 -5.34
CA LEU A 92 -9.86 4.08 -5.63
C LEU A 92 -8.82 4.07 -6.75
N LEU A 93 -7.74 3.31 -6.60
CA LEU A 93 -6.66 3.27 -7.61
C LEU A 93 -7.16 2.72 -8.94
N TRP A 94 -8.04 1.71 -8.90
CA TRP A 94 -8.64 1.15 -10.11
C TRP A 94 -9.51 2.14 -10.86
N SER A 95 -10.29 2.96 -10.16
CA SER A 95 -11.09 4.03 -10.77
C SER A 95 -10.21 5.14 -11.38
N LEU A 96 -9.08 5.41 -10.76
CA LEU A 96 -8.15 6.46 -11.16
C LEU A 96 -7.19 6.04 -12.27
N ARG A 97 -6.95 4.74 -12.52
CA ARG A 97 -5.92 4.24 -13.44
C ARG A 97 -6.02 4.74 -14.88
N ARG A 98 -7.21 5.13 -15.32
CA ARG A 98 -7.45 5.66 -16.67
C ARG A 98 -7.43 7.20 -16.75
N ARG A 99 -7.22 7.88 -15.62
CA ARG A 99 -7.13 9.34 -15.59
C ARG A 99 -5.77 9.80 -16.12
N PRO A 100 -5.67 11.01 -16.68
CA PRO A 100 -4.43 11.56 -17.26
C PRO A 100 -3.45 12.00 -16.17
N PHE A 101 -2.96 11.06 -15.39
CA PHE A 101 -1.92 11.29 -14.40
C PHE A 101 -0.51 11.17 -15.01
N PRO A 102 0.50 11.80 -14.40
CA PRO A 102 1.89 11.56 -14.76
C PRO A 102 2.27 10.09 -14.63
N ARG A 103 3.17 9.59 -15.47
CA ARG A 103 3.66 8.20 -15.39
C ARG A 103 4.35 7.94 -14.06
N GLY A 104 4.00 6.85 -13.42
CA GLY A 104 4.43 6.48 -12.08
C GLY A 104 3.52 7.03 -10.98
N ALA A 105 2.45 7.76 -11.33
CA ALA A 105 1.58 8.38 -10.34
C ALA A 105 0.80 7.37 -9.50
N MET A 106 0.51 6.17 -10.00
CA MET A 106 -0.19 5.14 -9.22
C MET A 106 0.59 4.74 -7.97
N LEU A 107 1.93 4.69 -8.03
CA LEU A 107 2.75 4.46 -6.85
C LEU A 107 2.63 5.60 -5.83
N ALA A 108 2.67 6.85 -6.28
CA ALA A 108 2.52 8.00 -5.40
C ALA A 108 1.14 8.03 -4.72
N LEU A 109 0.08 7.76 -5.50
CA LEU A 109 -1.30 7.66 -4.98
C LEU A 109 -1.48 6.48 -4.01
N TYR A 110 -0.84 5.35 -4.30
CA TYR A 110 -0.82 4.21 -3.38
C TYR A 110 -0.17 4.57 -2.05
N LEU A 111 1.01 5.21 -2.06
CA LEU A 111 1.69 5.62 -0.83
C LEU A 111 0.85 6.58 0.03
N VAL A 112 0.20 7.55 -0.61
CA VAL A 112 -0.70 8.48 0.09
C VAL A 112 -1.94 7.75 0.61
N GLY A 113 -2.61 6.98 -0.23
CA GLY A 113 -3.84 6.28 0.14
C GLY A 113 -3.62 5.22 1.21
N TYR A 114 -2.60 4.37 1.04
CA TYR A 114 -2.24 3.36 2.04
C TYR A 114 -1.80 4.01 3.35
N GLY A 115 -0.90 5.01 3.29
CA GLY A 115 -0.44 5.71 4.48
C GLY A 115 -1.59 6.34 5.26
N THR A 116 -2.58 6.92 4.56
CA THR A 116 -3.77 7.51 5.20
C THR A 116 -4.66 6.44 5.82
N ALA A 117 -5.01 5.39 5.07
CA ALA A 117 -5.83 4.29 5.58
C ALA A 117 -5.18 3.61 6.79
N ARG A 118 -3.89 3.30 6.69
CA ARG A 118 -3.10 2.69 7.76
C ARG A 118 -3.01 3.58 9.00
N PHE A 119 -2.82 4.90 8.82
CA PHE A 119 -2.80 5.86 9.92
C PHE A 119 -4.13 5.82 10.70
N LEU A 120 -5.27 5.75 10.01
CA LEU A 120 -6.59 5.66 10.62
C LEU A 120 -6.82 4.33 11.34
N VAL A 121 -6.43 3.22 10.70
CA VAL A 121 -6.59 1.89 11.30
C VAL A 121 -5.71 1.69 12.54
N GLU A 122 -4.58 2.39 12.64
CA GLU A 122 -3.67 2.29 13.77
C GLU A 122 -4.32 2.68 15.11
N PHE A 123 -5.39 3.49 15.11
CA PHE A 123 -6.15 3.80 16.32
C PHE A 123 -6.87 2.57 16.90
N PHE A 124 -7.18 1.58 16.08
CA PHE A 124 -7.90 0.36 16.46
C PHE A 124 -6.97 -0.83 16.68
N ARG A 125 -5.72 -0.74 16.24
CA ARG A 125 -4.73 -1.79 16.41
C ARG A 125 -4.18 -1.82 17.83
N GLU A 126 -3.79 -3.01 18.25
CA GLU A 126 -2.99 -3.15 19.47
C GLU A 126 -1.56 -2.63 19.19
N PRO A 127 -1.04 -1.69 19.97
CA PRO A 127 0.33 -1.24 19.82
C PRO A 127 1.29 -2.40 20.07
N ASP A 128 2.39 -2.46 19.33
CA ASP A 128 3.45 -3.44 19.60
C ASP A 128 3.97 -3.24 21.03
N ALA A 129 3.79 -4.25 21.90
CA ALA A 129 4.04 -4.18 23.34
C ALA A 129 5.47 -3.75 23.70
N HIS A 130 6.43 -3.90 22.78
CA HIS A 130 7.84 -3.60 23.02
C HIS A 130 8.23 -2.14 22.74
N ILE A 131 7.34 -1.30 22.20
CA ILE A 131 7.76 -0.03 21.58
C ILE A 131 7.02 1.18 22.19
N GLY A 132 5.82 1.02 22.72
CA GLY A 132 5.04 2.09 23.35
C GLY A 132 4.71 3.27 22.40
N TYR A 133 4.29 4.37 23.01
CA TYR A 133 4.08 5.65 22.31
C TYR A 133 5.41 6.40 22.13
N THR A 134 5.57 7.03 20.98
CA THR A 134 6.70 7.89 20.66
C THR A 134 6.40 9.34 21.01
N TRP A 135 7.27 10.24 20.57
CA TRP A 135 7.10 11.68 20.73
C TRP A 135 5.72 12.15 20.24
N ALA A 136 5.08 13.06 20.99
CA ALA A 136 3.73 13.60 20.73
C ALA A 136 2.56 12.59 20.84
N GLY A 137 2.72 11.46 21.53
CA GLY A 137 1.62 10.50 21.74
C GLY A 137 1.23 9.68 20.51
N LEU A 138 2.01 9.77 19.44
CA LEU A 138 1.80 8.97 18.23
C LEU A 138 2.50 7.61 18.35
N THR A 139 1.94 6.59 17.73
CA THR A 139 2.63 5.30 17.57
C THR A 139 3.71 5.39 16.48
N ARG A 140 4.70 4.51 16.54
CA ARG A 140 5.69 4.41 15.43
C ARG A 140 5.03 4.10 14.10
N GLY A 141 3.95 3.31 14.11
CA GLY A 141 3.16 3.04 12.92
C GLY A 141 2.61 4.32 12.31
N GLN A 142 2.04 5.22 13.14
CA GLN A 142 1.54 6.51 12.66
C GLN A 142 2.64 7.42 12.10
N LEU A 143 3.82 7.46 12.72
CA LEU A 143 4.95 8.24 12.19
C LEU A 143 5.43 7.70 10.83
N LEU A 144 5.53 6.38 10.69
CA LEU A 144 5.88 5.77 9.40
C LEU A 144 4.81 6.08 8.33
N CYS A 145 3.54 6.04 8.69
CA CYS A 145 2.44 6.41 7.80
C CYS A 145 2.53 7.88 7.36
N ALA A 146 2.81 8.79 8.27
CA ALA A 146 3.03 10.19 7.95
C ALA A 146 4.22 10.37 6.98
N GLY A 147 5.31 9.65 7.21
CA GLY A 147 6.46 9.61 6.29
C GLY A 147 6.09 9.07 4.90
N MET A 148 5.28 8.01 4.84
CA MET A 148 4.78 7.47 3.56
C MET A 148 3.89 8.47 2.81
N ILE A 149 2.99 9.16 3.52
CA ILE A 149 2.13 10.20 2.92
C ILE A 149 3.00 11.32 2.35
N ALA A 150 3.96 11.82 3.13
CA ALA A 150 4.89 12.86 2.69
C ALA A 150 5.70 12.41 1.47
N ALA A 151 6.25 11.20 1.48
CA ALA A 151 7.00 10.62 0.37
C ALA A 151 6.12 10.51 -0.90
N GLY A 152 4.87 10.05 -0.75
CA GLY A 152 3.92 9.97 -1.86
C GLY A 152 3.60 11.33 -2.47
N LEU A 153 3.37 12.35 -1.64
CA LEU A 153 3.11 13.72 -2.10
C LEU A 153 4.33 14.33 -2.80
N ILE A 154 5.53 14.13 -2.25
CA ILE A 154 6.79 14.58 -2.86
C ILE A 154 7.00 13.88 -4.21
N LEU A 155 6.84 12.54 -4.24
CA LEU A 155 6.95 11.76 -5.47
C LEU A 155 5.97 12.25 -6.54
N TYR A 156 4.71 12.48 -6.17
CA TYR A 156 3.70 12.97 -7.10
C TYR A 156 4.08 14.34 -7.69
N ARG A 157 4.51 15.28 -6.84
CA ARG A 157 4.98 16.60 -7.28
C ARG A 157 6.19 16.51 -8.20
N PHE A 158 7.14 15.64 -7.88
CA PHE A 158 8.31 15.37 -8.72
C PHE A 158 7.91 14.82 -10.09
N LEU A 159 7.04 13.80 -10.14
CA LEU A 159 6.57 13.18 -11.37
C LEU A 159 5.84 14.17 -12.29
N ARG A 160 5.09 15.12 -11.72
CA ARG A 160 4.43 16.19 -12.49
C ARG A 160 5.39 17.14 -13.19
N ARG A 161 6.62 17.29 -12.68
CA ARG A 161 7.65 18.16 -13.27
C ARG A 161 8.48 17.46 -14.34
N LEU A 162 8.41 16.13 -14.42
CA LEU A 162 9.16 15.38 -15.43
C LEU A 162 8.50 15.49 -16.80
N PRO A 163 9.31 15.53 -17.89
CA PRO A 163 8.79 15.43 -19.24
C PRO A 163 7.99 14.13 -19.41
N GLN A 164 6.76 14.23 -19.88
CA GLN A 164 5.90 13.10 -20.18
C GLN A 164 6.19 12.63 -21.61
N SER A 165 7.05 11.60 -21.76
CA SER A 165 7.31 11.01 -23.08
C SER A 165 6.03 10.40 -23.67
N PRO A 166 5.79 10.40 -24.98
CA PRO A 166 4.64 9.76 -25.59
C PRO A 166 4.60 8.26 -25.25
N PRO A 167 3.40 7.61 -25.23
CA PRO A 167 3.26 6.18 -24.97
C PRO A 167 4.14 5.37 -25.90
N ALA A 168 4.71 4.26 -25.40
CA ALA A 168 5.65 3.42 -26.15
C ALA A 168 5.10 2.93 -27.52
N GLY A 169 3.77 2.82 -27.67
CA GLY A 169 3.10 2.44 -28.94
C GLY A 169 3.06 3.51 -30.03
N LEU A 170 3.44 4.77 -29.72
CA LEU A 170 3.48 5.89 -30.70
C LEU A 170 4.91 6.27 -31.07
N ARG A 171 5.92 5.52 -30.66
CA ARG A 171 7.27 5.72 -31.17
C ARG A 171 7.28 5.29 -32.62
N SER A 172 7.45 6.25 -33.53
CA SER A 172 7.74 5.95 -34.96
C SER A 172 8.90 4.95 -35.02
N PRO A 173 8.83 3.92 -35.87
CA PRO A 173 9.95 3.00 -36.06
C PRO A 173 11.18 3.82 -36.45
N SER A 174 12.28 3.65 -35.69
CA SER A 174 13.56 4.28 -36.04
C SER A 174 13.90 3.86 -37.47
N PRO A 175 14.36 4.79 -38.34
CA PRO A 175 14.80 4.43 -39.68
C PRO A 175 15.90 3.38 -39.52
N ARG A 176 15.69 2.19 -40.12
CA ARG A 176 16.71 1.15 -40.23
C ARG A 176 17.90 1.78 -40.90
N ARG A 177 19.03 1.89 -40.22
CA ARG A 177 20.30 2.22 -40.87
C ARG A 177 20.57 1.13 -41.89
N ALA A 178 20.54 1.50 -43.14
CA ALA A 178 21.02 0.69 -44.24
C ALA A 178 22.54 0.54 -44.17
#